data_073293f9e03970be5af2592b7069d79f
#
_entry.id   073293f9e03970be5af2592b7069d79f
#
_cell.length_a   1.000
_cell.length_b   1.000
_cell.length_c   1.000
_cell.angle_alpha   90.00
_cell.angle_beta   90.00
_cell.angle_gamma   90.00
#
_symmetry.space_group_name_H-M   'P 1'
#
loop_
_entity.id
_entity.type
_entity.pdbx_description
1 polymer ?
#
loop_
_entity_poly.entity_id
_entity_poly.type
_entity_poly.pdbx_seq_one_letter_code
_entity_poly.pdbx_strand_id
1 'polypeptide(L)'
;PLCVTLNCSNANTSNVDEDMREEIKNCSFNMTTELRDKRQKVNALFYKLDVVQINEGQGSSNNSKYRLINCNTSAITQACPKVSFEPIPIHYCAPAGFAILKCNDKKFNGAGLCTNVSTVQCTHGIKPVVSTQLLLNGSLAEEVIIRSENITDNAKNIIVQFNKPVKINCIRPNNNTRKSVHIGPGQAFYATGDIIGDIRQANCTVNRTQWNSTLQDVAKQLAPYFNNKTIRFANSTGGDIEITTHSFNCGGEFFYCNTSSLFNGTWNASMPRSNSTDGIITLPCRIKQIINMWQRVGQAMYAPPIKGVIRCESNITGLILTRDGGNDGST
;
A
#
# COMPACT_ATOMS: atom_id res chain seq x y z
N PRO A 1 10.82 -24.29 2.68
CA PRO A 1 12.02 -24.60 1.90
C PRO A 1 12.70 -23.38 1.28
N LEU A 2 12.06 -22.19 1.32
CA LEU A 2 12.64 -20.94 0.80
C LEU A 2 13.64 -20.27 1.75
N CYS A 3 13.67 -20.65 3.02
CA CYS A 3 14.62 -20.10 3.99
C CYS A 3 15.98 -20.74 3.85
N VAL A 4 16.67 -20.37 2.79
CA VAL A 4 18.02 -20.80 2.44
C VAL A 4 18.91 -19.58 2.18
N THR A 5 20.23 -19.77 2.22
CA THR A 5 21.15 -18.71 1.83
C THR A 5 21.04 -18.43 0.33
N LEU A 6 20.80 -17.18 0.01
CA LEU A 6 20.73 -16.69 -1.36
C LEU A 6 22.06 -16.03 -1.74
N ASN A 7 22.56 -16.33 -2.91
CA ASN A 7 23.70 -15.63 -3.51
C ASN A 7 23.17 -14.63 -4.53
N CYS A 8 23.16 -13.36 -4.16
CA CYS A 8 22.53 -12.30 -4.94
C CYS A 8 23.52 -11.29 -5.49
N SER A 9 23.25 -10.85 -6.69
CA SER A 9 23.89 -9.71 -7.35
C SER A 9 22.84 -8.75 -7.89
N ASN A 10 23.25 -7.57 -8.29
CA ASN A 10 22.33 -6.66 -8.95
C ASN A 10 21.89 -7.25 -10.30
N ALA A 11 20.63 -7.06 -10.64
CA ALA A 11 20.12 -7.50 -11.95
C ALA A 11 20.87 -6.74 -13.06
N ASN A 12 21.48 -7.51 -13.96
CA ASN A 12 22.28 -6.97 -15.06
C ASN A 12 21.46 -6.95 -16.32
N THR A 13 20.86 -5.81 -16.63
CA THR A 13 20.20 -5.55 -17.91
C THR A 13 20.83 -4.32 -18.56
N SER A 14 20.81 -4.27 -19.88
CA SER A 14 21.46 -3.19 -20.63
C SER A 14 20.86 -1.80 -20.40
N ASN A 15 19.62 -1.73 -19.99
CA ASN A 15 18.90 -0.47 -19.73
C ASN A 15 18.17 -0.55 -18.39
N VAL A 16 18.86 -0.17 -17.32
CA VAL A 16 18.30 -0.05 -15.97
C VAL A 16 18.25 1.42 -15.62
N ASP A 17 17.06 1.90 -15.23
CA ASP A 17 16.89 3.21 -14.64
C ASP A 17 17.74 3.31 -13.36
N GLU A 18 18.40 4.43 -13.13
CA GLU A 18 19.31 4.58 -11.98
C GLU A 18 18.61 4.31 -10.65
N ASP A 19 17.36 4.71 -10.51
CA ASP A 19 16.55 4.50 -9.32
C ASP A 19 16.27 3.00 -9.06
N MET A 20 16.43 2.16 -10.08
CA MET A 20 16.15 0.72 -10.01
C MET A 20 17.39 -0.17 -9.99
N ARG A 21 18.60 0.39 -10.04
CA ARG A 21 19.85 -0.40 -10.15
C ARG A 21 20.03 -1.39 -9.01
N GLU A 22 19.65 -1.01 -7.81
CA GLU A 22 19.79 -1.84 -6.61
C GLU A 22 18.47 -2.46 -6.14
N GLU A 23 17.34 -2.09 -6.74
CA GLU A 23 16.01 -2.52 -6.28
C GLU A 23 15.67 -3.95 -6.67
N ILE A 24 16.29 -4.48 -7.71
CA ILE A 24 16.06 -5.86 -8.15
C ILE A 24 17.37 -6.63 -8.03
N LYS A 25 17.30 -7.75 -7.31
CA LYS A 25 18.42 -8.66 -7.08
C LYS A 25 18.20 -9.93 -7.88
N ASN A 26 19.26 -10.38 -8.56
CA ASN A 26 19.31 -11.70 -9.19
C ASN A 26 19.97 -12.67 -8.21
N CYS A 27 19.21 -13.62 -7.72
CA CYS A 27 19.61 -14.53 -6.67
C CYS A 27 19.68 -15.96 -7.17
N SER A 28 20.73 -16.68 -6.81
CA SER A 28 20.85 -18.13 -6.99
C SER A 28 20.84 -18.83 -5.64
N PHE A 29 20.19 -19.95 -5.57
CA PHE A 29 20.07 -20.76 -4.36
C PHE A 29 19.80 -22.22 -4.67
N ASN A 30 20.03 -23.07 -3.67
CA ASN A 30 19.73 -24.49 -3.76
C ASN A 30 18.37 -24.76 -3.14
N MET A 31 17.48 -25.36 -3.91
CA MET A 31 16.12 -25.67 -3.51
C MET A 31 15.89 -27.17 -3.44
N THR A 32 15.00 -27.60 -2.54
CA THR A 32 14.54 -28.97 -2.47
C THR A 32 13.85 -29.38 -3.76
N THR A 33 13.85 -30.66 -4.04
CA THR A 33 13.13 -31.28 -5.15
C THR A 33 12.06 -32.23 -4.62
N GLU A 34 11.42 -32.94 -5.51
CA GLU A 34 10.49 -34.02 -5.16
C GLU A 34 11.13 -35.13 -4.32
N LEU A 35 12.46 -35.31 -4.48
CA LEU A 35 13.25 -36.26 -3.69
C LEU A 35 14.00 -35.50 -2.59
N ARG A 36 13.79 -35.88 -1.34
CA ARG A 36 14.33 -35.19 -0.17
C ARG A 36 15.85 -35.10 -0.11
N ASP A 37 16.54 -36.05 -0.69
CA ASP A 37 18.00 -36.14 -0.74
C ASP A 37 18.62 -35.39 -1.93
N LYS A 38 17.80 -34.87 -2.83
CA LYS A 38 18.27 -34.13 -4.00
C LYS A 38 17.90 -32.64 -3.93
N ARG A 39 18.82 -31.83 -4.40
CA ARG A 39 18.64 -30.37 -4.48
C ARG A 39 18.91 -29.89 -5.90
N GLN A 40 18.24 -28.85 -6.29
CA GLN A 40 18.39 -28.18 -7.57
C GLN A 40 18.87 -26.75 -7.37
N LYS A 41 19.71 -26.27 -8.27
CA LYS A 41 20.12 -24.87 -8.31
C LYS A 41 19.07 -24.07 -9.07
N VAL A 42 18.58 -23.00 -8.46
CA VAL A 42 17.53 -22.13 -9.00
C VAL A 42 18.02 -20.69 -9.01
N ASN A 43 17.69 -19.96 -10.07
CA ASN A 43 17.84 -18.52 -10.15
C ASN A 43 16.48 -17.85 -10.14
N ALA A 44 16.34 -16.76 -9.39
CA ALA A 44 15.13 -15.93 -9.37
C ALA A 44 15.48 -14.48 -9.12
N LEU A 45 14.62 -13.58 -9.58
CA LEU A 45 14.70 -12.17 -9.25
C LEU A 45 13.87 -11.91 -8.00
N PHE A 46 14.44 -11.15 -7.07
CA PHE A 46 13.76 -10.67 -5.87
C PHE A 46 13.88 -9.15 -5.79
N TYR A 47 12.88 -8.52 -5.19
CA TYR A 47 12.98 -7.12 -4.83
C TYR A 47 13.86 -6.94 -3.59
N LYS A 48 14.62 -5.87 -3.53
CA LYS A 48 15.51 -5.55 -2.40
C LYS A 48 14.77 -5.53 -1.06
N LEU A 49 13.52 -5.11 -1.04
CA LEU A 49 12.68 -5.09 0.18
C LEU A 49 12.41 -6.48 0.77
N ASP A 50 12.52 -7.53 -0.03
CA ASP A 50 12.22 -8.90 0.37
C ASP A 50 13.42 -9.66 0.88
N VAL A 51 14.63 -9.11 0.75
CA VAL A 51 15.88 -9.77 1.11
C VAL A 51 16.69 -8.94 2.09
N VAL A 52 17.42 -9.61 2.95
CA VAL A 52 18.30 -8.99 3.95
C VAL A 52 19.68 -9.61 3.80
N GLN A 53 20.70 -8.77 3.80
CA GLN A 53 22.09 -9.22 3.75
C GLN A 53 22.48 -9.93 5.04
N ILE A 54 23.16 -11.08 4.92
CA ILE A 54 23.69 -11.84 6.04
C ILE A 54 25.10 -11.35 6.32
N ASN A 55 25.34 -10.79 7.52
CA ASN A 55 26.67 -10.43 7.98
C ASN A 55 27.35 -11.66 8.62
N GLU A 56 28.11 -12.40 7.83
CA GLU A 56 29.09 -13.33 8.37
C GLU A 56 30.38 -12.56 8.66
N GLY A 57 30.68 -12.38 9.95
CA GLY A 57 31.93 -11.89 10.57
C GLY A 57 32.87 -10.98 9.77
N GLN A 58 33.49 -10.06 10.45
CA GLN A 58 34.55 -9.18 9.92
C GLN A 58 35.63 -10.01 9.20
N GLY A 59 35.66 -9.94 7.88
CA GLY A 59 36.75 -10.48 7.08
C GLY A 59 36.43 -11.24 5.82
N SER A 60 35.20 -11.55 5.51
CA SER A 60 34.87 -12.16 4.21
C SER A 60 34.34 -11.14 3.21
N SER A 61 35.01 -11.06 2.09
CA SER A 61 34.73 -10.18 0.95
C SER A 61 33.43 -10.55 0.18
N ASN A 62 32.50 -11.29 0.78
CA ASN A 62 31.30 -11.75 0.14
C ASN A 62 30.05 -11.01 0.62
N ASN A 63 29.90 -9.76 0.17
CA ASN A 63 28.69 -8.96 0.32
C ASN A 63 27.50 -9.49 -0.52
N SER A 64 27.53 -10.75 -0.96
CA SER A 64 26.54 -11.33 -1.87
C SER A 64 25.58 -12.32 -1.22
N LYS A 65 25.73 -12.58 0.08
CA LYS A 65 24.87 -13.53 0.81
C LYS A 65 23.68 -12.83 1.42
N TYR A 66 22.51 -13.33 1.11
CA TYR A 66 21.21 -12.80 1.55
C TYR A 66 20.32 -13.91 2.07
N ARG A 67 19.28 -13.52 2.78
CA ARG A 67 18.15 -14.36 3.16
C ARG A 67 16.86 -13.61 2.90
N LEU A 68 15.73 -14.31 2.82
CA LEU A 68 14.43 -13.66 2.81
C LEU A 68 14.16 -12.97 4.15
N ILE A 69 13.50 -11.83 4.09
CA ILE A 69 13.33 -10.92 5.24
C ILE A 69 12.60 -11.56 6.42
N ASN A 70 11.67 -12.49 6.16
CA ASN A 70 10.84 -13.13 7.18
C ASN A 70 11.46 -14.37 7.83
N CYS A 71 12.59 -14.88 7.34
CA CYS A 71 13.12 -16.20 7.73
C CYS A 71 13.54 -16.32 9.20
N ASN A 72 13.79 -15.20 9.87
CA ASN A 72 14.11 -15.20 11.30
C ASN A 72 12.90 -15.00 12.22
N THR A 73 11.74 -14.72 11.67
CA THR A 73 10.56 -14.31 12.46
C THR A 73 9.30 -15.09 12.17
N SER A 74 9.11 -15.59 10.95
CA SER A 74 7.86 -16.21 10.54
C SER A 74 8.02 -17.26 9.45
N ALA A 75 7.09 -18.20 9.42
CA ALA A 75 6.90 -19.07 8.27
C ALA A 75 6.31 -18.30 7.09
N ILE A 76 6.60 -18.76 5.89
CA ILE A 76 6.09 -18.17 4.65
C ILE A 76 5.16 -19.15 3.94
N THR A 77 4.02 -18.63 3.48
CA THR A 77 3.06 -19.37 2.67
C THR A 77 2.87 -18.66 1.35
N GLN A 78 3.02 -19.36 0.26
CA GLN A 78 2.75 -18.80 -1.07
C GLN A 78 1.25 -18.68 -1.28
N ALA A 79 0.79 -17.51 -1.74
CA ALA A 79 -0.57 -17.36 -2.20
C ALA A 79 -0.79 -18.18 -3.47
N CYS A 80 -1.95 -18.80 -3.59
CA CYS A 80 -2.27 -19.59 -4.78
C CYS A 80 -2.36 -18.68 -6.02
N PRO A 81 -1.62 -18.94 -7.09
CA PRO A 81 -1.64 -18.09 -8.29
C PRO A 81 -3.01 -18.00 -8.98
N LYS A 82 -3.89 -18.96 -8.72
CA LYS A 82 -5.25 -18.99 -9.26
C LYS A 82 -6.26 -18.18 -8.45
N VAL A 83 -5.87 -17.72 -7.25
CA VAL A 83 -6.73 -16.92 -6.37
C VAL A 83 -6.49 -15.45 -6.66
N SER A 84 -7.57 -14.71 -6.85
CA SER A 84 -7.54 -13.27 -7.06
C SER A 84 -7.56 -12.51 -5.73
N PHE A 85 -6.81 -11.41 -5.64
CA PHE A 85 -6.89 -10.45 -4.54
C PHE A 85 -7.89 -9.32 -4.82
N GLU A 86 -8.65 -9.38 -5.91
CA GLU A 86 -9.62 -8.36 -6.23
C GLU A 86 -10.74 -8.30 -5.19
N PRO A 87 -10.99 -7.13 -4.56
CA PRO A 87 -12.05 -6.99 -3.59
C PRO A 87 -13.42 -7.15 -4.25
N ILE A 88 -14.25 -8.03 -3.69
CA ILE A 88 -15.64 -8.20 -4.11
C ILE A 88 -16.58 -7.62 -3.06
N PRO A 89 -17.74 -7.04 -3.44
CA PRO A 89 -18.67 -6.48 -2.47
C PRO A 89 -19.17 -7.54 -1.48
N ILE A 90 -19.11 -7.20 -0.19
CA ILE A 90 -19.62 -8.02 0.90
C ILE A 90 -20.79 -7.29 1.55
N HIS A 91 -21.89 -7.98 1.74
CA HIS A 91 -23.05 -7.49 2.47
C HIS A 91 -23.12 -8.14 3.83
N TYR A 92 -23.28 -7.33 4.88
CA TYR A 92 -23.55 -7.83 6.23
C TYR A 92 -25.04 -7.78 6.47
N CYS A 93 -25.63 -8.92 6.89
CA CYS A 93 -27.04 -9.03 7.16
C CYS A 93 -27.29 -9.40 8.62
N ALA A 94 -28.36 -8.86 9.19
CA ALA A 94 -28.79 -9.19 10.53
C ALA A 94 -29.38 -10.60 10.56
N PRO A 95 -29.18 -11.37 11.65
CA PRO A 95 -29.86 -12.63 11.84
C PRO A 95 -31.36 -12.43 12.09
N ALA A 96 -32.14 -13.52 12.00
CA ALA A 96 -33.58 -13.49 12.24
C ALA A 96 -33.92 -12.90 13.62
N GLY A 97 -34.86 -11.97 13.67
CA GLY A 97 -35.28 -11.26 14.90
C GLY A 97 -34.45 -10.02 15.21
N PHE A 98 -33.45 -9.68 14.39
CA PHE A 98 -32.63 -8.47 14.51
C PHE A 98 -32.72 -7.61 13.25
N ALA A 99 -32.36 -6.35 13.36
CA ALA A 99 -32.30 -5.43 12.25
C ALA A 99 -31.12 -4.49 12.39
N ILE A 100 -30.72 -3.90 11.30
CA ILE A 100 -29.64 -2.91 11.24
C ILE A 100 -30.30 -1.52 11.14
N LEU A 101 -29.88 -0.62 12.01
CA LEU A 101 -30.26 0.80 11.94
C LEU A 101 -29.19 1.54 11.13
N LYS A 102 -29.63 2.24 10.11
CA LYS A 102 -28.78 3.03 9.22
C LYS A 102 -29.02 4.51 9.44
N CYS A 103 -27.96 5.25 9.76
CA CYS A 103 -28.02 6.71 9.83
C CYS A 103 -27.89 7.30 8.41
N ASN A 104 -28.88 8.09 8.01
CA ASN A 104 -28.91 8.76 6.71
C ASN A 104 -28.57 10.25 6.80
N ASP A 105 -28.16 10.75 7.95
CA ASP A 105 -27.79 12.15 8.10
C ASP A 105 -26.55 12.45 7.25
N LYS A 106 -26.66 13.47 6.42
CA LYS A 106 -25.64 13.84 5.44
C LYS A 106 -24.34 14.33 6.06
N LYS A 107 -24.40 14.85 7.29
CA LYS A 107 -23.27 15.41 8.07
C LYS A 107 -22.91 14.58 9.28
N PHE A 108 -23.33 13.33 9.34
CA PHE A 108 -23.07 12.49 10.50
C PHE A 108 -21.58 12.16 10.63
N ASN A 109 -21.00 12.56 11.76
CA ASN A 109 -19.57 12.36 12.03
C ASN A 109 -19.23 11.01 12.71
N GLY A 110 -20.20 10.13 12.86
CA GLY A 110 -20.02 8.81 13.48
C GLY A 110 -20.36 8.73 14.96
N ALA A 111 -20.66 9.84 15.62
CA ALA A 111 -21.02 9.90 17.05
C ALA A 111 -22.17 10.87 17.31
N GLY A 112 -22.94 10.60 18.33
CA GLY A 112 -24.05 11.45 18.74
C GLY A 112 -25.40 11.03 18.15
N LEU A 113 -26.34 11.97 18.10
CA LEU A 113 -27.70 11.73 17.63
C LEU A 113 -27.75 11.68 16.11
N CYS A 114 -28.49 10.71 15.58
CA CYS A 114 -28.88 10.64 14.19
C CYS A 114 -30.38 10.94 14.07
N THR A 115 -30.75 11.90 13.23
CA THR A 115 -32.15 12.37 13.07
C THR A 115 -32.88 11.67 11.95
N ASN A 116 -32.16 11.10 10.98
CA ASN A 116 -32.75 10.39 9.85
C ASN A 116 -32.26 8.94 9.84
N VAL A 117 -33.03 8.05 10.44
CA VAL A 117 -32.66 6.64 10.63
C VAL A 117 -33.59 5.78 9.80
N SER A 118 -33.04 4.85 9.05
CA SER A 118 -33.78 3.80 8.38
C SER A 118 -33.40 2.42 8.93
N THR A 119 -34.29 1.46 8.76
CA THR A 119 -34.07 0.06 9.14
C THR A 119 -33.80 -0.75 7.91
N VAL A 120 -32.74 -1.53 7.92
CA VAL A 120 -32.35 -2.41 6.83
C VAL A 120 -32.06 -3.81 7.35
N GLN A 121 -32.28 -4.84 6.53
CA GLN A 121 -31.90 -6.22 6.84
C GLN A 121 -30.43 -6.47 6.56
N CYS A 122 -29.93 -5.88 5.48
CA CYS A 122 -28.54 -6.03 5.07
C CYS A 122 -27.94 -4.66 4.73
N THR A 123 -26.62 -4.54 4.87
CA THR A 123 -25.89 -3.37 4.41
C THR A 123 -25.80 -3.37 2.87
N HIS A 124 -25.43 -2.22 2.29
CA HIS A 124 -24.98 -2.17 0.90
C HIS A 124 -23.70 -3.02 0.71
N GLY A 125 -23.32 -3.29 -0.53
CA GLY A 125 -22.08 -4.00 -0.84
C GLY A 125 -20.85 -3.16 -0.47
N ILE A 126 -20.04 -3.68 0.45
CA ILE A 126 -18.81 -3.03 0.90
C ILE A 126 -17.63 -3.80 0.31
N LYS A 127 -16.82 -3.13 -0.50
CA LYS A 127 -15.57 -3.70 -1.01
C LYS A 127 -14.50 -3.65 0.07
N PRO A 128 -13.92 -4.80 0.51
CA PRO A 128 -12.91 -4.84 1.55
C PRO A 128 -11.52 -4.45 0.99
N VAL A 129 -11.37 -3.21 0.56
CA VAL A 129 -10.10 -2.69 0.06
C VAL A 129 -9.16 -2.43 1.23
N VAL A 130 -7.97 -3.03 1.17
CA VAL A 130 -6.92 -2.84 2.18
C VAL A 130 -5.90 -1.85 1.63
N SER A 131 -5.75 -0.74 2.32
CA SER A 131 -4.79 0.32 1.95
C SER A 131 -4.35 1.08 3.19
N THR A 132 -3.31 1.89 3.04
CA THR A 132 -2.83 2.82 4.06
C THR A 132 -2.79 4.23 3.51
N GLN A 133 -2.90 5.24 4.37
CA GLN A 133 -2.89 6.67 4.07
C GLN A 133 -4.06 7.15 3.19
N LEU A 134 -4.23 6.58 2.02
CA LEU A 134 -5.31 6.91 1.08
C LEU A 134 -6.36 5.80 1.10
N LEU A 135 -7.62 6.15 1.25
CA LEU A 135 -8.73 5.22 1.18
C LEU A 135 -9.22 5.13 -0.27
N LEU A 136 -9.25 3.93 -0.80
CA LEU A 136 -9.56 3.66 -2.20
C LEU A 136 -10.94 3.04 -2.38
N ASN A 137 -11.65 3.49 -3.42
CA ASN A 137 -12.91 2.90 -3.88
C ASN A 137 -14.00 2.79 -2.80
N GLY A 138 -13.96 3.70 -1.82
CA GLY A 138 -14.97 3.80 -0.77
C GLY A 138 -16.18 4.64 -1.19
N SER A 139 -17.06 4.88 -0.23
CA SER A 139 -18.22 5.74 -0.40
C SER A 139 -17.84 7.22 -0.33
N LEU A 140 -18.57 8.05 -1.05
CA LEU A 140 -18.45 9.50 -1.01
C LEU A 140 -19.56 10.11 -0.17
N ALA A 141 -19.28 11.26 0.45
CA ALA A 141 -20.25 12.07 1.16
C ALA A 141 -20.72 13.25 0.27
N GLU A 142 -21.72 14.00 0.72
CA GLU A 142 -22.16 15.23 0.02
C GLU A 142 -21.20 16.39 0.22
N GLU A 143 -20.53 16.42 1.36
CA GLU A 143 -19.44 17.34 1.66
C GLU A 143 -18.32 16.59 2.37
N VAL A 144 -17.13 17.17 2.43
CA VAL A 144 -16.00 16.56 3.15
C VAL A 144 -16.33 16.42 4.62
N ILE A 145 -16.22 15.21 5.16
CA ILE A 145 -16.52 14.90 6.56
C ILE A 145 -15.24 14.45 7.27
N ILE A 146 -15.05 14.99 8.47
CA ILE A 146 -13.95 14.66 9.36
C ILE A 146 -14.47 13.79 10.50
N ARG A 147 -13.83 12.64 10.72
CA ARG A 147 -14.18 11.70 11.77
C ARG A 147 -12.97 11.35 12.61
N SER A 148 -13.13 11.36 13.93
CA SER A 148 -12.11 10.86 14.87
C SER A 148 -12.81 10.42 16.15
N GLU A 149 -12.22 9.45 16.83
CA GLU A 149 -12.68 9.07 18.18
C GLU A 149 -12.56 10.24 19.15
N ASN A 150 -11.44 10.95 19.09
CA ASN A 150 -11.20 12.18 19.84
C ASN A 150 -10.25 13.07 19.04
N ILE A 151 -10.77 14.15 18.46
CA ILE A 151 -9.99 15.06 17.60
C ILE A 151 -8.87 15.79 18.36
N THR A 152 -9.02 15.95 19.66
CA THR A 152 -8.02 16.62 20.51
C THR A 152 -6.87 15.69 20.89
N ASP A 153 -7.05 14.40 20.76
CA ASP A 153 -6.03 13.40 21.04
C ASP A 153 -5.21 13.12 19.77
N ASN A 154 -3.92 13.47 19.79
CA ASN A 154 -3.03 13.26 18.67
C ASN A 154 -2.69 11.78 18.42
N ALA A 155 -2.98 10.88 19.37
CA ALA A 155 -2.81 9.43 19.19
C ALA A 155 -3.97 8.81 18.38
N LYS A 156 -5.07 9.52 18.21
CA LYS A 156 -6.23 9.05 17.45
C LYS A 156 -6.16 9.50 16.00
N ASN A 157 -6.34 8.57 15.09
CA ASN A 157 -6.35 8.84 13.67
C ASN A 157 -7.57 9.69 13.30
N ILE A 158 -7.39 10.53 12.30
CA ILE A 158 -8.44 11.32 11.69
C ILE A 158 -8.80 10.68 10.36
N ILE A 159 -10.05 10.29 10.19
CA ILE A 159 -10.56 9.76 8.93
C ILE A 159 -11.29 10.88 8.22
N VAL A 160 -10.89 11.11 6.98
CA VAL A 160 -11.49 12.10 6.09
C VAL A 160 -12.24 11.38 5.01
N GLN A 161 -13.51 11.71 4.81
CA GLN A 161 -14.31 11.21 3.70
C GLN A 161 -14.51 12.33 2.68
N PHE A 162 -14.19 12.05 1.42
CA PHE A 162 -14.35 13.03 0.35
C PHE A 162 -15.78 13.11 -0.18
N ASN A 163 -16.09 14.23 -0.79
CA ASN A 163 -17.32 14.43 -1.54
C ASN A 163 -17.16 14.21 -3.04
N LYS A 164 -15.92 14.21 -3.53
CA LYS A 164 -15.58 13.95 -4.92
C LYS A 164 -14.37 13.01 -4.98
N PRO A 165 -14.35 12.02 -5.86
CA PRO A 165 -13.22 11.14 -5.99
C PRO A 165 -12.06 11.86 -6.66
N VAL A 166 -10.84 11.50 -6.27
CA VAL A 166 -9.62 11.86 -7.00
C VAL A 166 -9.06 10.59 -7.63
N LYS A 167 -8.96 10.59 -8.94
CA LYS A 167 -8.47 9.43 -9.68
C LYS A 167 -6.98 9.23 -9.47
N ILE A 168 -6.56 7.99 -9.23
CA ILE A 168 -5.18 7.58 -9.14
C ILE A 168 -4.91 6.43 -10.10
N ASN A 169 -3.89 6.58 -10.95
CA ASN A 169 -3.48 5.60 -11.94
C ASN A 169 -2.11 5.07 -11.58
N CYS A 170 -1.99 3.77 -11.41
CA CYS A 170 -0.74 3.13 -11.03
C CYS A 170 -0.29 2.13 -12.09
N ILE A 171 1.02 2.04 -12.29
CA ILE A 171 1.64 1.17 -13.27
C ILE A 171 2.90 0.52 -12.71
N ARG A 172 3.08 -0.76 -12.98
CA ARG A 172 4.37 -1.43 -12.96
C ARG A 172 4.80 -1.65 -14.41
N PRO A 173 5.71 -0.85 -14.94
CA PRO A 173 6.05 -0.89 -16.37
C PRO A 173 6.92 -2.07 -16.76
N ASN A 174 7.51 -2.78 -15.82
CA ASN A 174 8.36 -3.93 -16.09
C ASN A 174 7.54 -5.11 -16.61
N ASN A 175 7.98 -5.66 -17.74
CA ASN A 175 7.38 -6.85 -18.32
C ASN A 175 8.02 -8.09 -17.68
N ASN A 176 7.44 -8.51 -16.55
CA ASN A 176 7.95 -9.65 -15.79
C ASN A 176 7.53 -10.97 -16.41
N THR A 177 8.45 -11.93 -16.37
CA THR A 177 8.15 -13.33 -16.64
C THR A 177 8.01 -14.09 -15.32
N ARG A 178 7.30 -15.21 -15.35
CA ARG A 178 7.12 -16.08 -14.20
C ARG A 178 7.58 -17.47 -14.55
N LYS A 179 8.40 -18.07 -13.69
CA LYS A 179 8.82 -19.46 -13.81
C LYS A 179 8.31 -20.28 -12.63
N SER A 180 7.99 -21.53 -12.91
CA SER A 180 7.55 -22.50 -11.92
C SER A 180 8.71 -23.42 -11.57
N VAL A 181 8.96 -23.60 -10.28
CA VAL A 181 9.98 -24.50 -9.75
C VAL A 181 9.28 -25.57 -8.90
N HIS A 182 9.35 -26.82 -9.31
CA HIS A 182 8.79 -27.93 -8.54
C HIS A 182 9.62 -28.17 -7.27
N ILE A 183 8.95 -28.15 -6.12
CA ILE A 183 9.58 -28.32 -4.80
C ILE A 183 9.10 -29.57 -4.07
N GLY A 184 8.07 -30.22 -4.57
CA GLY A 184 7.50 -31.43 -4.01
C GLY A 184 6.34 -31.92 -4.85
N PRO A 185 5.73 -33.08 -4.50
CA PRO A 185 4.58 -33.60 -5.21
C PRO A 185 3.40 -32.62 -5.18
N GLY A 186 2.96 -32.16 -6.35
CA GLY A 186 1.88 -31.19 -6.48
C GLY A 186 2.19 -29.80 -5.95
N GLN A 187 3.44 -29.49 -5.60
CA GLN A 187 3.89 -28.21 -5.07
C GLN A 187 4.87 -27.53 -6.01
N ALA A 188 4.62 -26.26 -6.30
CA ALA A 188 5.48 -25.44 -7.12
C ALA A 188 5.70 -24.07 -6.48
N PHE A 189 6.95 -23.61 -6.55
CA PHE A 189 7.30 -22.22 -6.21
C PHE A 189 7.30 -21.39 -7.49
N TYR A 190 6.53 -20.30 -7.47
CA TYR A 190 6.47 -19.37 -8.59
C TYR A 190 7.42 -18.20 -8.35
N ALA A 191 8.48 -18.17 -9.13
CA ALA A 191 9.52 -17.16 -9.04
C ALA A 191 9.43 -16.16 -10.19
N THR A 192 9.92 -14.95 -9.97
CA THR A 192 10.15 -14.00 -11.05
C THR A 192 11.32 -14.49 -11.88
N GLY A 193 11.08 -14.69 -13.16
CA GLY A 193 12.11 -14.98 -14.13
C GLY A 193 12.77 -13.69 -14.62
N ASP A 194 13.05 -13.64 -15.93
CA ASP A 194 13.64 -12.44 -16.53
C ASP A 194 12.61 -11.31 -16.68
N ILE A 195 13.11 -10.07 -16.65
CA ILE A 195 12.35 -8.88 -17.02
C ILE A 195 12.69 -8.55 -18.47
N ILE A 196 11.67 -8.53 -19.33
CA ILE A 196 11.84 -8.26 -20.76
C ILE A 196 11.90 -6.75 -20.98
N GLY A 197 12.96 -6.28 -21.61
CA GLY A 197 13.17 -4.88 -21.93
C GLY A 197 13.78 -4.06 -20.77
N ASP A 198 13.44 -2.80 -20.71
CA ASP A 198 13.98 -1.86 -19.73
C ASP A 198 13.42 -2.12 -18.33
N ILE A 199 14.27 -1.98 -17.30
CA ILE A 199 13.85 -1.99 -15.92
C ILE A 199 13.55 -0.57 -15.50
N ARG A 200 12.27 -0.27 -15.22
CA ARG A 200 11.78 1.03 -14.79
C ARG A 200 11.02 0.94 -13.48
N GLN A 201 10.97 2.05 -12.77
CA GLN A 201 10.27 2.13 -11.49
C GLN A 201 8.76 2.15 -11.68
N ALA A 202 8.05 1.43 -10.80
CA ALA A 202 6.60 1.56 -10.67
C ALA A 202 6.24 2.95 -10.18
N ASN A 203 5.11 3.45 -10.60
CA ASN A 203 4.64 4.77 -10.19
C ASN A 203 3.13 4.86 -10.17
N CYS A 204 2.64 5.89 -9.45
CA CYS A 204 1.25 6.32 -9.49
C CYS A 204 1.17 7.78 -9.90
N THR A 205 0.12 8.14 -10.62
CA THR A 205 -0.13 9.50 -11.07
C THR A 205 -1.48 10.02 -10.59
N VAL A 206 -1.49 11.28 -10.17
CA VAL A 206 -2.67 11.98 -9.68
C VAL A 206 -2.75 13.35 -10.35
N ASN A 207 -3.95 13.81 -10.69
CA ASN A 207 -4.14 15.17 -11.21
C ASN A 207 -3.87 16.20 -10.11
N ARG A 208 -2.92 17.09 -10.35
CA ARG A 208 -2.47 18.10 -9.37
C ARG A 208 -3.58 19.05 -8.97
N THR A 209 -4.34 19.54 -9.93
CA THR A 209 -5.41 20.52 -9.68
C THR A 209 -6.51 19.92 -8.82
N GLN A 210 -6.94 18.72 -9.15
CA GLN A 210 -7.96 18.01 -8.37
C GLN A 210 -7.47 17.72 -6.94
N TRP A 211 -6.23 17.26 -6.81
CA TRP A 211 -5.64 16.95 -5.50
C TRP A 211 -5.52 18.20 -4.62
N ASN A 212 -4.99 19.28 -5.15
CA ASN A 212 -4.86 20.53 -4.41
C ASN A 212 -6.22 21.11 -3.99
N SER A 213 -7.20 21.06 -4.87
CA SER A 213 -8.58 21.46 -4.54
C SER A 213 -9.16 20.62 -3.40
N THR A 214 -8.94 19.32 -3.43
CA THR A 214 -9.40 18.39 -2.40
C THR A 214 -8.73 18.66 -1.05
N LEU A 215 -7.40 18.85 -1.03
CA LEU A 215 -6.68 19.20 0.20
C LEU A 215 -7.15 20.53 0.79
N GLN A 216 -7.47 21.50 -0.06
CA GLN A 216 -8.02 22.77 0.40
C GLN A 216 -9.37 22.58 1.06
N ASP A 217 -10.25 21.77 0.50
CA ASP A 217 -11.55 21.45 1.08
C ASP A 217 -11.40 20.70 2.42
N VAL A 218 -10.44 19.77 2.50
CA VAL A 218 -10.10 19.09 3.75
C VAL A 218 -9.60 20.07 4.81
N ALA A 219 -8.70 20.97 4.46
CA ALA A 219 -8.18 21.99 5.37
C ALA A 219 -9.28 22.91 5.90
N LYS A 220 -10.24 23.31 5.05
CA LYS A 220 -11.40 24.10 5.46
C LYS A 220 -12.27 23.37 6.47
N GLN A 221 -12.45 22.07 6.31
CA GLN A 221 -13.25 21.28 7.26
C GLN A 221 -12.49 20.96 8.55
N LEU A 222 -11.17 20.91 8.52
CA LEU A 222 -10.34 20.72 9.71
C LEU A 222 -10.21 21.99 10.56
N ALA A 223 -10.17 23.16 9.94
CA ALA A 223 -9.89 24.42 10.59
C ALA A 223 -10.77 24.71 11.83
N PRO A 224 -12.11 24.46 11.80
CA PRO A 224 -12.96 24.70 12.98
C PRO A 224 -12.58 23.88 14.20
N TYR A 225 -12.04 22.68 14.02
CA TYR A 225 -11.60 21.84 15.13
C TYR A 225 -10.31 22.31 15.79
N PHE A 226 -9.55 23.16 15.13
CA PHE A 226 -8.25 23.68 15.58
C PHE A 226 -8.21 25.20 15.64
N ASN A 227 -9.31 25.82 16.07
CA ASN A 227 -9.41 27.28 16.27
C ASN A 227 -9.04 28.10 15.02
N ASN A 228 -9.37 27.61 13.84
CA ASN A 228 -9.05 28.23 12.55
C ASN A 228 -7.55 28.49 12.33
N LYS A 229 -6.69 27.69 12.94
CA LYS A 229 -5.26 27.74 12.71
C LYS A 229 -4.92 27.22 11.31
N THR A 230 -3.75 27.56 10.83
CA THR A 230 -3.20 27.08 9.57
C THR A 230 -2.99 25.57 9.63
N ILE A 231 -3.45 24.86 8.61
CA ILE A 231 -3.27 23.42 8.46
C ILE A 231 -2.09 23.17 7.54
N ARG A 232 -1.12 22.43 8.01
CA ARG A 232 0.05 22.00 7.23
C ARG A 232 0.02 20.50 7.04
N PHE A 233 0.07 20.07 5.77
CA PHE A 233 0.25 18.67 5.43
C PHE A 233 1.73 18.37 5.22
N ALA A 234 2.18 17.27 5.77
CA ALA A 234 3.56 16.78 5.61
C ALA A 234 3.55 15.27 5.44
N ASN A 235 4.64 14.73 4.92
CA ASN A 235 4.79 13.28 4.79
C ASN A 235 4.92 12.61 6.16
N SER A 236 4.55 11.33 6.22
CA SER A 236 4.72 10.52 7.41
C SER A 236 6.20 10.34 7.74
N THR A 237 6.54 10.45 9.02
CA THR A 237 7.91 10.30 9.52
C THR A 237 7.98 9.15 10.51
N GLY A 238 8.89 8.21 10.26
CA GLY A 238 9.16 7.07 11.15
C GLY A 238 8.12 5.95 11.07
N GLY A 239 8.58 4.74 11.27
CA GLY A 239 7.79 3.53 11.22
C GLY A 239 8.11 2.64 10.02
N ASP A 240 7.41 1.54 9.93
CA ASP A 240 7.57 0.58 8.86
C ASP A 240 7.07 1.14 7.52
N ILE A 241 7.61 0.61 6.41
CA ILE A 241 7.23 1.05 5.07
C ILE A 241 5.72 0.92 4.82
N GLU A 242 5.07 -0.04 5.44
CA GLU A 242 3.63 -0.30 5.32
C GLU A 242 2.77 0.86 5.80
N ILE A 243 3.26 1.69 6.72
CA ILE A 243 2.52 2.83 7.28
C ILE A 243 3.09 4.18 6.88
N THR A 244 4.36 4.26 6.51
CA THR A 244 5.00 5.51 6.05
C THR A 244 4.75 5.80 4.58
N THR A 245 4.25 4.83 3.84
CA THR A 245 3.89 4.93 2.42
C THR A 245 2.42 4.62 2.22
N HIS A 246 1.91 4.92 1.05
CA HIS A 246 0.62 4.43 0.60
C HIS A 246 0.80 3.00 0.09
N SER A 247 0.35 2.03 0.87
CA SER A 247 0.39 0.61 0.49
C SER A 247 -0.98 0.14 0.02
N PHE A 248 -0.99 -0.65 -1.03
CA PHE A 248 -2.22 -1.19 -1.62
C PHE A 248 -1.89 -2.36 -2.55
N ASN A 249 -2.92 -3.08 -2.97
CA ASN A 249 -2.81 -4.14 -3.98
C ASN A 249 -3.27 -3.62 -5.34
N CYS A 250 -2.46 -3.82 -6.36
CA CYS A 250 -2.76 -3.47 -7.74
C CYS A 250 -2.53 -4.69 -8.63
N GLY A 251 -3.61 -5.25 -9.15
CA GLY A 251 -3.53 -6.39 -10.07
C GLY A 251 -2.89 -7.66 -9.50
N GLY A 252 -2.80 -7.79 -8.19
CA GLY A 252 -2.16 -8.91 -7.49
C GLY A 252 -0.74 -8.62 -6.99
N GLU A 253 -0.19 -7.47 -7.30
CA GLU A 253 1.10 -6.99 -6.76
C GLU A 253 0.88 -5.97 -5.65
N PHE A 254 1.73 -5.99 -4.64
CA PHE A 254 1.64 -5.08 -3.50
C PHE A 254 2.58 -3.89 -3.68
N PHE A 255 1.98 -2.71 -3.81
CA PHE A 255 2.68 -1.44 -4.04
C PHE A 255 2.86 -0.66 -2.74
N TYR A 256 3.99 0.02 -2.64
CA TYR A 256 4.35 0.92 -1.54
C TYR A 256 4.83 2.22 -2.15
N CYS A 257 3.95 3.22 -2.17
CA CYS A 257 4.18 4.48 -2.89
C CYS A 257 4.53 5.61 -1.94
N ASN A 258 5.58 6.34 -2.26
CA ASN A 258 5.98 7.53 -1.52
C ASN A 258 5.01 8.68 -1.81
N THR A 259 4.35 9.16 -0.77
CA THR A 259 3.33 10.21 -0.84
C THR A 259 3.83 11.60 -0.46
N SER A 260 5.14 11.81 -0.39
CA SER A 260 5.73 13.11 -0.02
C SER A 260 5.26 14.26 -0.90
N SER A 261 5.05 14.02 -2.18
CA SER A 261 4.56 15.02 -3.13
C SER A 261 3.06 15.29 -3.04
N LEU A 262 2.29 14.40 -2.42
CA LEU A 262 0.87 14.62 -2.15
C LEU A 262 0.67 15.46 -0.88
N PHE A 263 1.37 15.13 0.20
CA PHE A 263 1.26 15.78 1.49
C PHE A 263 2.37 16.79 1.68
N ASN A 264 2.31 17.83 0.87
CA ASN A 264 3.27 18.93 0.91
C ASN A 264 2.51 20.23 0.65
N GLY A 265 2.27 21.00 1.68
CA GLY A 265 1.61 22.28 1.53
C GLY A 265 1.01 22.80 2.82
N THR A 266 0.83 24.12 2.86
CA THR A 266 0.25 24.86 3.96
C THR A 266 -1.07 25.47 3.50
N TRP A 267 -2.13 25.25 4.24
CA TRP A 267 -3.47 25.69 3.88
C TRP A 267 -4.07 26.53 5.00
N ASN A 268 -4.59 27.69 4.64
CA ASN A 268 -5.34 28.57 5.55
C ASN A 268 -6.76 28.71 5.01
N ALA A 269 -7.73 28.78 5.90
CA ALA A 269 -9.15 28.94 5.55
C ALA A 269 -9.45 30.17 4.66
N SER A 270 -8.61 31.20 4.74
CA SER A 270 -8.74 32.44 3.98
C SER A 270 -7.97 32.44 2.64
N MET A 271 -7.23 31.37 2.32
CA MET A 271 -6.52 31.30 1.04
C MET A 271 -7.48 31.18 -0.14
N PRO A 272 -7.34 32.02 -1.18
CA PRO A 272 -8.09 31.84 -2.41
C PRO A 272 -7.69 30.52 -3.07
N ARG A 273 -8.62 29.91 -3.80
CA ARG A 273 -8.30 28.72 -4.61
C ARG A 273 -7.15 29.07 -5.53
N SER A 274 -6.03 28.37 -5.38
CA SER A 274 -4.89 28.60 -6.27
C SER A 274 -5.29 28.18 -7.68
N ASN A 275 -5.07 29.04 -8.63
CA ASN A 275 -5.02 28.67 -10.04
C ASN A 275 -3.73 27.85 -10.23
N SER A 276 -3.73 26.61 -9.71
CA SER A 276 -2.60 25.71 -9.95
C SER A 276 -2.58 25.37 -11.43
N THR A 277 -1.42 25.55 -12.03
CA THR A 277 -1.16 25.10 -13.39
C THR A 277 -1.51 23.62 -13.53
N ASP A 278 -2.22 23.26 -14.57
CA ASP A 278 -2.48 21.87 -14.92
C ASP A 278 -1.18 21.08 -14.86
N GLY A 279 -1.23 19.92 -14.23
CA GLY A 279 -0.08 19.08 -14.06
C GLY A 279 -0.44 17.74 -13.42
N ILE A 280 0.55 16.86 -13.45
CA ILE A 280 0.44 15.51 -12.89
C ILE A 280 1.42 15.42 -11.73
N ILE A 281 0.95 14.88 -10.61
CA ILE A 281 1.80 14.47 -9.49
C ILE A 281 2.16 13.01 -9.73
N THR A 282 3.45 12.70 -9.79
CA THR A 282 3.94 11.33 -9.93
C THR A 282 4.53 10.86 -8.61
N LEU A 283 4.04 9.73 -8.12
CA LEU A 283 4.51 9.09 -6.90
C LEU A 283 5.38 7.89 -7.26
N PRO A 284 6.65 7.84 -6.82
CA PRO A 284 7.47 6.66 -7.00
C PRO A 284 6.99 5.53 -6.09
N CYS A 285 6.91 4.31 -6.63
CA CYS A 285 6.45 3.15 -5.91
C CYS A 285 7.49 2.05 -5.89
N ARG A 286 7.52 1.32 -4.78
CA ARG A 286 8.28 0.08 -4.63
C ARG A 286 7.31 -1.09 -4.56
N ILE A 287 7.78 -2.27 -4.93
CA ILE A 287 6.98 -3.49 -4.91
C ILE A 287 7.60 -4.48 -3.95
N LYS A 288 6.76 -5.19 -3.22
CA LYS A 288 7.15 -6.20 -2.26
C LYS A 288 6.35 -7.46 -2.48
N GLN A 289 6.99 -8.62 -2.40
CA GLN A 289 6.34 -9.93 -2.56
C GLN A 289 6.12 -10.66 -1.24
N ILE A 290 6.95 -10.39 -0.22
CA ILE A 290 6.79 -10.98 1.11
C ILE A 290 6.02 -10.00 1.99
N ILE A 291 4.79 -10.35 2.33
CA ILE A 291 3.81 -9.48 2.96
C ILE A 291 3.38 -10.08 4.30
N ASN A 292 3.39 -9.27 5.34
CA ASN A 292 2.71 -9.56 6.61
C ASN A 292 1.33 -8.91 6.57
N MET A 293 0.33 -9.65 6.09
CA MET A 293 -1.03 -9.12 5.96
C MET A 293 -1.60 -8.75 7.32
N TRP A 294 -2.25 -7.61 7.40
CA TRP A 294 -2.88 -7.05 8.61
C TRP A 294 -1.93 -6.95 9.80
N GLN A 295 -0.63 -6.78 9.55
CA GLN A 295 0.40 -6.66 10.59
C GLN A 295 0.48 -7.88 11.53
N ARG A 296 0.07 -9.06 11.07
CA ARG A 296 0.16 -10.30 11.85
C ARG A 296 1.62 -10.72 12.01
N VAL A 297 2.03 -10.91 13.25
CA VAL A 297 3.35 -11.45 13.59
C VAL A 297 3.32 -12.98 13.51
N GLY A 298 4.38 -13.57 12.99
CA GLY A 298 4.53 -15.03 12.93
C GLY A 298 4.05 -15.69 11.64
N GLN A 299 3.41 -14.95 10.75
CA GLN A 299 2.98 -15.43 9.45
C GLN A 299 3.31 -14.41 8.36
N ALA A 300 3.88 -14.88 7.26
CA ALA A 300 4.12 -14.08 6.08
C ALA A 300 3.55 -14.78 4.84
N MET A 301 3.12 -14.00 3.89
CA MET A 301 2.63 -14.48 2.59
C MET A 301 3.61 -14.07 1.50
N TYR A 302 3.96 -15.02 0.64
CA TYR A 302 4.65 -14.72 -0.61
C TYR A 302 3.61 -14.54 -1.73
N ALA A 303 3.54 -13.33 -2.28
CA ALA A 303 2.70 -13.04 -3.43
C ALA A 303 3.43 -13.47 -4.72
N PRO A 304 2.93 -14.46 -5.46
CA PRO A 304 3.60 -14.89 -6.69
C PRO A 304 3.61 -13.75 -7.71
N PRO A 305 4.66 -13.69 -8.56
CA PRO A 305 4.77 -12.61 -9.52
C PRO A 305 3.65 -12.68 -10.56
N ILE A 306 3.21 -11.52 -11.00
CA ILE A 306 2.24 -11.37 -12.08
C ILE A 306 2.99 -11.10 -13.38
N LYS A 307 2.65 -11.83 -14.43
CA LYS A 307 3.25 -11.70 -15.75
C LYS A 307 2.85 -10.38 -16.42
N GLY A 308 3.76 -9.82 -17.18
CA GLY A 308 3.49 -8.68 -18.03
C GLY A 308 3.52 -7.36 -17.28
N VAL A 309 3.02 -6.32 -17.93
CA VAL A 309 2.85 -4.97 -17.38
C VAL A 309 1.54 -4.91 -16.60
N ILE A 310 1.56 -4.30 -15.42
CA ILE A 310 0.36 -4.14 -14.58
C ILE A 310 -0.06 -2.69 -14.59
N ARG A 311 -1.35 -2.47 -14.77
CA ARG A 311 -2.01 -1.17 -14.65
C ARG A 311 -3.24 -1.31 -13.77
N CYS A 312 -3.46 -0.33 -12.91
CA CYS A 312 -4.71 -0.24 -12.16
C CYS A 312 -5.14 1.22 -12.03
N GLU A 313 -6.43 1.41 -11.99
CA GLU A 313 -7.08 2.69 -11.81
C GLU A 313 -7.99 2.61 -10.59
N SER A 314 -7.87 3.58 -9.69
CA SER A 314 -8.65 3.64 -8.45
C SER A 314 -9.11 5.06 -8.18
N ASN A 315 -10.13 5.18 -7.34
CA ASN A 315 -10.61 6.46 -6.86
C ASN A 315 -10.17 6.65 -5.40
N ILE A 316 -9.45 7.73 -5.13
CA ILE A 316 -9.18 8.15 -3.75
C ILE A 316 -10.46 8.79 -3.22
N THR A 317 -11.05 8.19 -2.19
CA THR A 317 -12.33 8.62 -1.61
C THR A 317 -12.20 9.13 -0.19
N GLY A 318 -11.02 9.03 0.40
CA GLY A 318 -10.75 9.50 1.74
C GLY A 318 -9.28 9.40 2.12
N LEU A 319 -9.00 9.87 3.33
CA LEU A 319 -7.66 9.89 3.92
C LEU A 319 -7.70 9.34 5.34
N ILE A 320 -6.58 8.77 5.76
CA ILE A 320 -6.27 8.52 7.16
C ILE A 320 -5.12 9.45 7.53
N LEU A 321 -5.40 10.40 8.40
CA LEU A 321 -4.44 11.42 8.85
C LEU A 321 -4.07 11.19 10.30
N THR A 322 -2.83 11.52 10.63
CA THR A 322 -2.32 11.54 12.00
C THR A 322 -1.84 12.96 12.32
N ARG A 323 -2.25 13.51 13.46
CA ARG A 323 -1.81 14.82 13.88
C ARG A 323 -0.51 14.73 14.66
N ASP A 324 0.45 15.59 14.37
CA ASP A 324 1.66 15.70 15.17
C ASP A 324 1.33 16.27 16.55
N GLY A 325 1.87 15.63 17.59
CA GLY A 325 1.83 16.13 18.94
C GLY A 325 2.96 17.12 19.17
N GLY A 326 2.63 18.37 19.45
CA GLY A 326 3.59 19.39 19.82
C GLY A 326 2.88 20.54 20.53
N ASN A 327 3.42 20.97 21.67
CA ASN A 327 2.89 22.07 22.45
C ASN A 327 3.51 23.43 22.08
N ASP A 328 3.99 23.59 20.86
CA ASP A 328 4.42 24.89 20.40
C ASP A 328 3.18 25.73 20.09
N GLY A 329 2.85 26.63 21.01
CA GLY A 329 1.66 27.48 20.95
C GLY A 329 1.60 28.46 19.78
N SER A 330 2.41 28.27 18.75
CA SER A 330 2.49 29.10 17.56
C SER A 330 1.99 28.45 16.27
N THR A 331 1.69 27.17 16.27
CA THR A 331 1.16 26.48 15.08
C THR A 331 0.12 25.45 15.44
#